data_09fe30429fe7abc4dad64ad63f6c1602
#
_entry.id   09fe30429fe7abc4dad64ad63f6c1602
#
_cell.length_a   1.000
_cell.length_b   1.000
_cell.length_c   1.000
_cell.angle_alpha   90.00
_cell.angle_beta   90.00
_cell.angle_gamma   90.00
#
_symmetry.space_group_name_H-M   'P 1'
#
loop_
_entity.id
_entity.type
_entity.pdbx_description
1 polymer ?
#
loop_
_entity_poly.entity_id
_entity_poly.type
_entity_poly.pdbx_seq_one_letter_code
_entity_poly.pdbx_strand_id
1 'polypeptide(L)'
;ARVSTEQDSWLCTHFGIDVGLVQRWSGIAAYTCDGLPLVGPLPGAPRVLAAVGWSGWGLSLAPRAVDEICAGILGQPTADGHVTPRELTARRLV
;
A
#
# COMPACT_ATOMS: atom_id res chain seq x y z
N ALA A 1 -4.08 -6.20 -22.86
CA ALA A 1 -5.14 -5.87 -23.83
C ALA A 1 -6.47 -6.56 -23.51
N ARG A 2 -6.49 -7.88 -23.24
CA ARG A 2 -7.73 -8.64 -23.01
C ARG A 2 -8.50 -8.21 -21.76
N VAL A 3 -7.82 -8.07 -20.62
CA VAL A 3 -8.42 -7.66 -19.33
C VAL A 3 -9.09 -6.28 -19.43
N SER A 4 -8.49 -5.35 -20.15
CA SER A 4 -9.03 -4.00 -20.27
C SER A 4 -10.32 -3.94 -21.09
N THR A 5 -10.46 -4.80 -22.09
CA THR A 5 -11.70 -4.90 -22.88
C THR A 5 -12.86 -5.49 -22.06
N GLU A 6 -12.55 -6.45 -21.18
CA GLU A 6 -13.53 -7.03 -20.25
C GLU A 6 -14.00 -6.00 -19.22
N GLN A 7 -13.09 -5.15 -18.71
CA GLN A 7 -13.44 -4.05 -17.79
C GLN A 7 -14.37 -3.02 -18.43
N ASP A 8 -14.12 -2.63 -19.70
CA ASP A 8 -14.97 -1.69 -20.42
C ASP A 8 -16.38 -2.27 -20.65
N SER A 9 -16.44 -3.53 -21.07
CA SER A 9 -17.70 -4.23 -21.26
C SER A 9 -18.48 -4.33 -19.95
N TRP A 10 -17.80 -4.60 -18.84
CA TRP A 10 -18.41 -4.68 -17.51
C TRP A 10 -18.99 -3.33 -17.08
N LEU A 11 -18.24 -2.23 -17.24
CA LEU A 11 -18.69 -0.87 -16.91
C LEU A 11 -19.90 -0.47 -17.75
N CYS A 12 -19.86 -0.72 -19.06
CA CYS A 12 -20.98 -0.44 -19.95
C CYS A 12 -22.23 -1.21 -19.54
N THR A 13 -22.08 -2.50 -19.24
CA THR A 13 -23.20 -3.38 -18.89
C THR A 13 -23.86 -3.01 -17.57
N HIS A 14 -23.07 -2.68 -16.53
CA HIS A 14 -23.57 -2.49 -15.17
C HIS A 14 -23.95 -1.04 -14.85
N PHE A 15 -23.31 -0.09 -15.48
CA PHE A 15 -23.54 1.34 -15.20
C PHE A 15 -24.07 2.13 -16.38
N GLY A 16 -24.24 1.52 -17.57
CA GLY A 16 -24.67 2.21 -18.78
C GLY A 16 -23.70 3.31 -19.23
N ILE A 17 -22.43 3.22 -18.81
CA ILE A 17 -21.42 4.23 -19.12
C ILE A 17 -20.66 3.79 -20.36
N ASP A 18 -20.82 4.52 -21.46
CA ASP A 18 -19.89 4.44 -22.60
C ASP A 18 -18.63 5.24 -22.27
N VAL A 19 -17.62 4.54 -21.77
CA VAL A 19 -16.37 5.15 -21.34
C VAL A 19 -15.51 5.40 -22.57
N GLY A 20 -15.52 6.61 -23.08
CA GLY A 20 -14.49 7.09 -24.00
C GLY A 20 -13.13 7.10 -23.27
N LEU A 21 -12.40 5.98 -23.34
CA LEU A 21 -11.13 5.84 -22.63
C LEU A 21 -10.06 6.75 -23.24
N VAL A 22 -9.59 7.69 -22.42
CA VAL A 22 -8.54 8.64 -22.80
C VAL A 22 -7.16 8.00 -22.64
N GLN A 23 -6.96 7.16 -21.62
CA GLN A 23 -5.67 6.54 -21.34
C GLN A 23 -5.82 5.24 -20.57
N ARG A 24 -4.94 4.28 -20.85
CA ARG A 24 -4.78 3.02 -20.11
C ARG A 24 -3.35 2.91 -19.60
N TRP A 25 -3.19 2.39 -18.40
CA TRP A 25 -1.89 2.06 -17.84
C TRP A 25 -1.96 0.76 -17.05
N SER A 26 -0.81 0.15 -16.85
CA SER A 26 -0.64 -1.00 -15.98
C SER A 26 0.64 -0.82 -15.18
N GLY A 27 0.72 -1.48 -14.05
CA GLY A 27 1.88 -1.44 -13.17
C GLY A 27 2.03 -2.75 -12.40
N ILE A 28 3.20 -2.92 -11.79
CA ILE A 28 3.48 -4.05 -10.90
C ILE A 28 3.06 -3.63 -9.49
N ALA A 29 2.23 -4.44 -8.84
CA ALA A 29 1.87 -4.27 -7.43
C ALA A 29 2.55 -5.36 -6.59
N ALA A 30 3.11 -4.95 -5.46
CA ALA A 30 3.71 -5.87 -4.50
C ALA A 30 2.67 -6.31 -3.48
N TYR A 31 2.53 -7.62 -3.34
CA TYR A 31 1.69 -8.26 -2.32
C TYR A 31 2.57 -9.02 -1.34
N THR A 32 2.27 -8.87 -0.05
CA THR A 32 2.85 -9.68 1.00
C THR A 32 2.09 -10.99 1.15
N CYS A 33 2.70 -11.99 1.76
CA CYS A 33 2.07 -13.31 1.95
C CYS A 33 0.84 -13.27 2.87
N ASP A 34 0.75 -12.28 3.75
CA ASP A 34 -0.35 -12.07 4.70
C ASP A 34 -1.31 -10.92 4.28
N GLY A 35 -1.04 -10.26 3.15
CA GLY A 35 -1.87 -9.18 2.63
C GLY A 35 -1.70 -7.83 3.35
N LEU A 36 -0.84 -7.73 4.38
CA LEU A 36 -0.61 -6.50 5.13
C LEU A 36 0.69 -5.81 4.71
N PRO A 37 0.74 -4.47 4.65
CA PRO A 37 1.96 -3.76 4.32
C PRO A 37 3.06 -3.95 5.37
N LEU A 38 4.30 -3.75 4.95
CA LEU A 38 5.48 -3.71 5.80
C LEU A 38 5.88 -2.24 6.01
N VAL A 39 5.87 -1.79 7.26
CA VAL A 39 6.22 -0.41 7.63
C VAL A 39 7.25 -0.44 8.76
N GLY A 40 8.29 0.38 8.64
CA GLY A 40 9.31 0.56 9.67
C GLY A 40 10.71 0.09 9.28
N PRO A 41 11.62 -0.07 10.25
CA PRO A 41 13.01 -0.41 9.99
C PRO A 41 13.17 -1.85 9.46
N LEU A 42 14.06 -2.01 8.50
CA LEU A 42 14.38 -3.32 7.96
C LEU A 42 15.19 -4.17 8.96
N PRO A 43 14.89 -5.47 9.09
CA PRO A 43 15.75 -6.39 9.84
C PRO A 43 17.17 -6.38 9.27
N GLY A 44 18.16 -6.23 10.14
CA GLY A 44 19.58 -6.17 9.75
C GLY A 44 20.06 -4.81 9.20
N ALA A 45 19.14 -3.88 8.91
CA ALA A 45 19.46 -2.55 8.43
C ALA A 45 18.57 -1.47 9.12
N PRO A 46 18.75 -1.23 10.42
CA PRO A 46 17.83 -0.40 11.22
C PRO A 46 17.77 1.07 10.80
N ARG A 47 18.73 1.53 10.00
CA ARG A 47 18.72 2.88 9.42
C ARG A 47 17.93 2.98 8.11
N VAL A 48 17.49 1.86 7.58
CA VAL A 48 16.66 1.81 6.37
C VAL A 48 15.20 1.58 6.79
N LEU A 49 14.38 2.58 6.54
CA LEU A 49 12.94 2.51 6.76
C LEU A 49 12.25 2.11 5.47
N ALA A 50 11.32 1.19 5.55
CA ALA A 50 10.55 0.70 4.43
C ALA A 50 9.05 0.94 4.64
N ALA A 51 8.34 1.20 3.55
CA ALA A 51 6.88 1.20 3.48
C ALA A 51 6.50 0.54 2.15
N VAL A 52 6.37 -0.78 2.17
CA VAL A 52 6.24 -1.61 0.97
C VAL A 52 5.18 -2.70 1.13
N GLY A 53 4.85 -3.37 0.02
CA GLY A 53 3.93 -4.51 0.06
C GLY A 53 2.50 -4.12 0.40
N TRP A 54 1.99 -3.08 -0.20
CA TRP A 54 0.69 -2.47 0.14
C TRP A 54 -0.52 -3.37 -0.13
N SER A 55 -0.37 -4.43 -0.93
CA SER A 55 -1.42 -5.43 -1.18
C SER A 55 -2.78 -4.84 -1.56
N GLY A 56 -2.78 -3.69 -2.27
CA GLY A 56 -3.99 -2.95 -2.64
C GLY A 56 -4.45 -1.89 -1.63
N TRP A 57 -3.92 -1.85 -0.41
CA TRP A 57 -4.32 -0.92 0.66
C TRP A 57 -3.57 0.41 0.69
N GLY A 58 -2.75 0.71 -0.33
CA GLY A 58 -1.86 1.88 -0.32
C GLY A 58 -2.55 3.19 0.00
N LEU A 59 -3.66 3.52 -0.66
CA LEU A 59 -4.38 4.78 -0.43
C LEU A 59 -4.96 4.90 0.99
N SER A 60 -5.43 3.79 1.56
CA SER A 60 -6.03 3.78 2.89
C SER A 60 -4.99 3.83 4.01
N LEU A 61 -3.84 3.18 3.83
CA LEU A 61 -2.84 2.99 4.89
C LEU A 61 -1.63 3.92 4.78
N ALA A 62 -1.42 4.56 3.62
CA ALA A 62 -0.27 5.44 3.42
C ALA A 62 -0.17 6.58 4.44
N PRO A 63 -1.24 7.29 4.82
CA PRO A 63 -1.15 8.34 5.84
C PRO A 63 -0.58 7.82 7.16
N ARG A 64 -1.05 6.67 7.62
CA ARG A 64 -0.55 6.04 8.84
C ARG A 64 0.91 5.62 8.72
N ALA A 65 1.31 5.05 7.60
CA ALA A 65 2.70 4.67 7.37
C ALA A 65 3.65 5.87 7.35
N VAL A 66 3.21 7.01 6.81
CA VAL A 66 3.98 8.26 6.84
C VAL A 66 4.20 8.71 8.28
N ASP A 67 3.17 8.71 9.13
CA ASP A 67 3.30 9.08 10.54
C ASP A 67 4.33 8.19 11.26
N GLU A 68 4.28 6.88 11.05
CA GLU A 68 5.22 5.91 11.62
C GLU A 68 6.66 6.16 11.18
N ILE A 69 6.87 6.42 9.90
CA ILE A 69 8.20 6.68 9.35
C ILE A 69 8.74 8.01 9.87
N CYS A 70 7.93 9.07 9.87
CA CYS A 70 8.31 10.37 10.41
C CYS A 70 8.65 10.29 11.89
N ALA A 71 7.85 9.62 12.69
CA ALA A 71 8.10 9.38 14.10
C ALA A 71 9.43 8.64 14.31
N GLY A 72 9.69 7.60 13.51
CA GLY A 72 10.94 6.85 13.56
C GLY A 72 12.17 7.68 13.20
N ILE A 73 12.07 8.59 12.23
CA ILE A 73 13.16 9.49 11.82
C ILE A 73 13.41 10.55 12.88
N LEU A 74 12.37 11.15 13.42
CA LEU A 74 12.45 12.26 14.37
C LEU A 74 12.65 11.81 15.82
N GLY A 75 12.58 10.51 16.10
CA GLY A 75 12.63 9.98 17.46
C GLY A 75 11.45 10.45 18.33
N GLN A 76 10.32 10.72 17.74
CA GLN A 76 9.11 11.21 18.38
C GLN A 76 8.00 10.14 18.36
N PRO A 77 7.04 10.20 19.29
CA PRO A 77 5.85 9.37 19.18
C PRO A 77 5.03 9.74 17.94
N THR A 78 4.26 8.80 17.43
CA THR A 78 3.28 9.06 16.36
C THR A 78 2.25 10.09 16.80
N ALA A 79 1.63 10.79 15.85
CA ALA A 79 0.71 11.90 16.11
C ALA A 79 -0.47 11.51 17.06
N ASP A 80 -0.89 10.26 17.03
CA ASP A 80 -1.93 9.71 17.91
C ASP A 80 -1.39 8.98 19.15
N GLY A 81 -0.06 8.99 19.38
CA GLY A 81 0.59 8.32 20.50
C GLY A 81 0.56 6.79 20.46
N HIS A 82 0.09 6.20 19.36
CA HIS A 82 0.07 4.75 19.20
C HIS A 82 1.42 4.22 18.72
N VAL A 83 1.81 3.06 19.20
CA VAL A 83 2.95 2.31 18.70
C VAL A 83 2.56 1.61 17.42
N THR A 84 3.48 1.48 16.47
CA THR A 84 3.25 0.69 15.24
C THR A 84 2.73 -0.69 15.60
N PRO A 85 1.56 -1.10 15.10
CA PRO A 85 1.07 -2.45 15.31
C PRO A 85 2.11 -3.47 14.88
N ARG A 86 2.36 -4.50 15.70
CA ARG A 86 3.35 -5.55 15.39
C ARG A 86 3.06 -6.20 14.04
N GLU A 87 1.80 -6.22 13.66
CA GLU A 87 1.30 -6.73 12.40
C GLU A 87 1.81 -5.97 11.17
N LEU A 88 2.20 -4.71 11.33
CA LEU A 88 2.74 -3.91 10.22
C LEU A 88 4.26 -3.88 10.19
N THR A 89 4.94 -4.39 11.23
CA THR A 89 6.40 -4.38 11.26
C THR A 89 7.00 -5.44 10.33
N ALA A 90 8.13 -5.12 9.70
CA ALA A 90 8.85 -6.06 8.84
C ALA A 90 9.29 -7.33 9.60
N ARG A 91 9.44 -7.27 10.91
CA ARG A 91 9.85 -8.39 11.76
C ARG A 91 8.83 -9.52 11.84
N ARG A 92 7.56 -9.30 11.47
CA ARG A 92 6.55 -10.36 11.51
C ARG A 92 6.76 -11.46 10.46
N LEU A 93 7.54 -11.18 9.42
CA LEU A 93 7.83 -12.12 8.34
C LEU A 93 9.19 -12.83 8.48
N VAL A 94 9.88 -12.62 9.58
CA VAL A 94 11.22 -13.19 9.85
C VAL A 94 11.17 -14.16 11.01
#